data_2bb78ffb14ae8eb8caa626ab6cd9e9b0
#
_entry.id   2bb78ffb14ae8eb8caa626ab6cd9e9b0
#
_cell.length_a   1.000
_cell.length_b   1.000
_cell.length_c   1.000
_cell.angle_alpha   90.00
_cell.angle_beta   90.00
_cell.angle_gamma   90.00
#
_symmetry.space_group_name_H-M   'P 1'
#
loop_
_entity.id
_entity.type
_entity.pdbx_description
1 polymer ?
#
loop_
_entity_poly.entity_id
_entity_poly.type
_entity_poly.pdbx_seq_one_letter_code
_entity_poly.pdbx_strand_id
1 'polypeptide(L)'
;MAVNKKLAIFDLDHTILKCNSDHSWLDYLTNKGFIKKEEYFEQNAEFQKKFREANVNYKEYYEFTIQYLRNKSDDYISNIRSDFMKEIIEPSINIYALRLIHKHYEKNE
;
A
#
# COMPACT_ATOMS: atom_id res chain seq x y z
N MET A 1 35.82 7.17 21.14
CA MET A 1 34.53 7.73 21.55
C MET A 1 33.38 6.93 20.95
N ALA A 2 32.52 6.37 21.78
CA ALA A 2 31.34 5.67 21.29
C ALA A 2 30.33 6.69 20.74
N VAL A 3 29.90 6.53 19.50
CA VAL A 3 28.84 7.33 18.91
C VAL A 3 27.52 6.63 19.20
N ASN A 4 26.68 7.24 20.02
CA ASN A 4 25.33 6.74 20.25
C ASN A 4 24.48 7.03 19.03
N LYS A 5 24.23 6.01 18.19
CA LYS A 5 23.28 6.10 17.09
C LYS A 5 21.90 5.68 17.57
N LYS A 6 20.92 6.52 17.33
CA LYS A 6 19.52 6.20 17.57
C LYS A 6 18.85 5.85 16.26
N LEU A 7 17.93 4.91 16.31
CA LEU A 7 17.15 4.48 15.16
C LEU A 7 15.67 4.74 15.43
N ALA A 8 15.03 5.47 14.53
CA ALA A 8 13.58 5.67 14.56
C ALA A 8 12.96 4.80 13.45
N ILE A 9 11.97 3.99 13.83
CA ILE A 9 11.27 3.09 12.93
C ILE A 9 9.80 3.49 12.88
N PHE A 10 9.25 3.61 11.66
CA PHE A 10 7.84 3.97 11.44
C PHE A 10 7.18 2.90 10.59
N ASP A 11 5.97 2.50 10.99
CA ASP A 11 5.10 1.69 10.16
C ASP A 11 4.46 2.56 9.07
N LEU A 12 4.09 1.97 7.94
CA LEU A 12 3.50 2.71 6.82
C LEU A 12 1.98 2.77 6.92
N ASP A 13 1.33 1.60 6.83
CA ASP A 13 -0.13 1.52 6.82
C ASP A 13 -0.71 1.88 8.18
N HIS A 14 -1.75 2.71 8.19
CA HIS A 14 -2.43 3.23 9.40
C HIS A 14 -1.51 3.96 10.39
N THR A 15 -0.32 4.37 9.95
CA THR A 15 0.62 5.17 10.75
C THR A 15 1.05 6.40 9.97
N ILE A 16 1.94 6.27 8.98
CA ILE A 16 2.30 7.35 8.06
C ILE A 16 1.13 7.65 7.13
N LEU A 17 0.48 6.59 6.65
CA LEU A 17 -0.76 6.68 5.88
C LEU A 17 -1.95 6.43 6.78
N LYS A 18 -3.06 7.11 6.52
CA LYS A 18 -4.34 6.89 7.22
C LYS A 18 -5.11 5.69 6.66
N CYS A 19 -4.53 4.97 5.72
CA CYS A 19 -5.17 3.84 5.03
C CYS A 19 -4.22 2.65 4.94
N ASN A 20 -4.77 1.51 4.52
CA ASN A 20 -3.98 0.35 4.11
C ASN A 20 -3.67 0.50 2.61
N SER A 21 -2.39 0.57 2.26
CA SER A 21 -1.95 0.86 0.89
C SER A 21 -2.35 -0.22 -0.12
N ASP A 22 -2.23 -1.51 0.24
CA ASP A 22 -2.60 -2.62 -0.65
C ASP A 22 -4.10 -2.63 -0.93
N HIS A 23 -4.91 -2.48 0.10
CA HIS A 23 -6.36 -2.46 -0.03
C HIS A 23 -6.84 -1.26 -0.83
N SER A 24 -6.27 -0.09 -0.58
CA SER A 24 -6.59 1.13 -1.32
C SER A 24 -6.21 1.03 -2.80
N TRP A 25 -5.11 0.35 -3.11
CA TRP A 25 -4.70 0.12 -4.50
C TRP A 25 -5.72 -0.72 -5.27
N LEU A 26 -6.16 -1.83 -4.68
CA LEU A 26 -7.15 -2.70 -5.31
C LEU A 26 -8.50 -2.03 -5.44
N ASP A 27 -8.93 -1.27 -4.44
CA ASP A 27 -10.15 -0.46 -4.50
C ASP A 27 -10.07 0.60 -5.60
N TYR A 28 -8.93 1.26 -5.71
CA TYR A 28 -8.71 2.26 -6.75
C TYR A 28 -8.83 1.65 -8.15
N LEU A 29 -8.19 0.50 -8.39
CA LEU A 29 -8.27 -0.19 -9.67
C LEU A 29 -9.70 -0.62 -9.99
N THR A 30 -10.45 -1.07 -8.98
CA THR A 30 -11.85 -1.46 -9.12
C THR A 30 -12.73 -0.26 -9.47
N ASN A 31 -12.56 0.84 -8.76
CA ASN A 31 -13.34 2.06 -8.98
C ASN A 31 -13.07 2.71 -10.34
N LYS A 32 -11.86 2.57 -10.86
CA LYS A 32 -11.52 3.07 -12.20
C LYS A 32 -11.92 2.12 -13.33
N GLY A 33 -12.45 0.94 -13.00
CA GLY A 33 -12.90 -0.03 -13.99
C GLY A 33 -11.82 -0.92 -14.57
N PHE A 34 -10.61 -0.93 -14.00
CA PHE A 34 -9.54 -1.84 -14.43
C PHE A 34 -9.77 -3.28 -13.97
N ILE A 35 -10.55 -3.45 -12.92
CA ILE A 35 -10.90 -4.76 -12.36
C ILE A 35 -12.42 -4.87 -12.31
N LYS A 36 -12.96 -6.02 -12.70
CA LYS A 36 -14.38 -6.31 -12.55
C LYS A 36 -14.72 -6.45 -11.07
N LYS A 37 -15.69 -5.68 -10.62
CA LYS A 37 -16.05 -5.56 -9.21
C LYS A 37 -16.46 -6.90 -8.58
N GLU A 38 -17.23 -7.70 -9.29
CA GLU A 38 -17.70 -9.00 -8.83
C GLU A 38 -16.55 -9.98 -8.64
N GLU A 39 -15.64 -10.06 -9.60
CA GLU A 39 -14.45 -10.92 -9.52
C GLU A 39 -13.56 -10.53 -8.36
N TYR A 40 -13.35 -9.23 -8.17
CA TYR A 40 -12.52 -8.72 -7.08
C TYR A 40 -13.11 -9.08 -5.72
N PHE A 41 -14.40 -8.83 -5.50
CA PHE A 41 -15.03 -9.09 -4.21
C PHE A 41 -15.00 -10.57 -3.84
N GLU A 42 -15.26 -11.45 -4.79
CA GLU A 42 -15.27 -12.89 -4.54
C GLU A 42 -13.88 -13.40 -4.16
N GLN A 43 -12.86 -13.06 -4.94
CA GLN A 43 -11.48 -13.49 -4.69
C GLN A 43 -10.89 -12.85 -3.43
N ASN A 44 -11.15 -11.58 -3.22
CA ASN A 44 -10.68 -10.88 -2.03
C ASN A 44 -11.30 -11.43 -0.75
N ALA A 45 -12.58 -11.75 -0.75
CA ALA A 45 -13.26 -12.36 0.40
C ALA A 45 -12.59 -13.67 0.81
N GLU A 46 -12.19 -14.48 -0.16
CA GLU A 46 -11.49 -15.74 0.10
C GLU A 46 -10.11 -15.52 0.73
N PHE A 47 -9.34 -14.55 0.22
CA PHE A 47 -8.05 -14.19 0.82
C PHE A 47 -8.22 -13.62 2.23
N GLN A 48 -9.21 -12.77 2.46
CA GLN A 48 -9.46 -12.21 3.79
C GLN A 48 -9.80 -13.31 4.79
N LYS A 49 -10.55 -14.33 4.37
CA LYS A 49 -10.83 -15.52 5.21
C LYS A 49 -9.54 -16.24 5.57
N LYS A 50 -8.64 -16.47 4.60
CA LYS A 50 -7.35 -17.12 4.83
C LYS A 50 -6.46 -16.31 5.77
N PHE A 51 -6.49 -14.99 5.69
CA PHE A 51 -5.78 -14.11 6.62
C PHE A 51 -6.29 -14.29 8.05
N ARG A 52 -7.60 -14.33 8.24
CA ARG A 52 -8.20 -14.55 9.57
C ARG A 52 -7.83 -15.91 10.16
N GLU A 53 -7.68 -16.91 9.32
CA GLU A 53 -7.31 -18.28 9.72
C GLU A 53 -5.80 -18.49 9.82
N ALA A 54 -5.01 -17.46 9.59
CA ALA A 54 -3.55 -17.50 9.52
C ALA A 54 -3.03 -18.55 8.51
N ASN A 55 -3.76 -18.76 7.43
CA ASN A 55 -3.49 -19.80 6.43
C ASN A 55 -3.33 -19.18 5.03
N VAL A 56 -2.77 -17.98 4.95
CA VAL A 56 -2.56 -17.31 3.66
C VAL A 56 -1.24 -17.75 3.04
N ASN A 57 -1.28 -18.04 1.73
CA ASN A 57 -0.08 -18.19 0.92
C ASN A 57 0.24 -16.81 0.33
N TYR A 58 1.33 -16.19 0.81
CA TYR A 58 1.70 -14.84 0.40
C TYR A 58 2.03 -14.74 -1.10
N LYS A 59 2.59 -15.80 -1.69
CA LYS A 59 2.87 -15.82 -3.13
C LYS A 59 1.59 -15.76 -3.95
N GLU A 60 0.59 -16.54 -3.57
CA GLU A 60 -0.73 -16.51 -4.24
C GLU A 60 -1.42 -15.16 -4.07
N TYR A 61 -1.36 -14.60 -2.88
CA TYR A 61 -1.93 -13.27 -2.62
C TYR A 61 -1.22 -12.19 -3.45
N TYR A 62 0.10 -12.23 -3.51
CA TYR A 62 0.87 -11.30 -4.32
C TYR A 62 0.51 -11.41 -5.80
N GLU A 63 0.42 -12.63 -6.33
CA GLU A 63 0.00 -12.86 -7.71
C GLU A 63 -1.42 -12.35 -7.97
N PHE A 64 -2.32 -12.50 -7.01
CA PHE A 64 -3.66 -11.93 -7.06
C PHE A 64 -3.62 -10.40 -7.19
N THR A 65 -2.78 -9.73 -6.41
CA THR A 65 -2.72 -8.26 -6.41
C THR A 65 -2.13 -7.68 -7.70
N ILE A 66 -1.23 -8.41 -8.37
CA ILE A 66 -0.55 -7.93 -9.58
C ILE A 66 -1.14 -8.44 -10.90
N GLN A 67 -2.08 -9.39 -10.86
CA GLN A 67 -2.59 -10.04 -12.07
C GLN A 67 -3.20 -9.07 -13.08
N TYR A 68 -3.78 -7.99 -12.60
CA TYR A 68 -4.47 -7.00 -13.43
C TYR A 68 -3.52 -6.08 -14.19
N LEU A 69 -2.25 -6.08 -13.81
CA LEU A 69 -1.19 -5.30 -14.46
C LEU A 69 -0.30 -6.13 -15.38
N ARG A 70 -0.52 -7.44 -15.43
CA ARG A 70 0.22 -8.32 -16.33
C ARG A 70 -0.04 -7.94 -17.78
N ASN A 71 1.01 -8.01 -18.61
CA ASN A 71 0.95 -7.71 -20.03
C ASN A 71 0.60 -6.24 -20.35
N LYS A 72 0.70 -5.35 -19.36
CA LYS A 72 0.58 -3.91 -19.58
C LYS A 72 1.97 -3.29 -19.76
N SER A 73 2.04 -2.23 -20.56
CA SER A 73 3.31 -1.52 -20.76
C SER A 73 3.76 -0.81 -19.48
N ASP A 74 5.06 -0.55 -19.38
CA ASP A 74 5.63 0.19 -18.25
C ASP A 74 5.03 1.60 -18.15
N ASP A 75 4.82 2.27 -19.28
CA ASP A 75 4.18 3.59 -19.30
C ASP A 75 2.75 3.55 -18.78
N TYR A 76 1.99 2.53 -19.16
CA TYR A 76 0.62 2.35 -18.69
C TYR A 76 0.60 2.17 -17.15
N ILE A 77 1.45 1.30 -16.63
CA ILE A 77 1.56 1.03 -15.18
C ILE A 77 2.02 2.28 -14.44
N SER A 78 3.01 2.99 -14.98
CA SER A 78 3.55 4.22 -14.38
C SER A 78 2.49 5.32 -14.27
N ASN A 79 1.67 5.48 -15.30
CA ASN A 79 0.59 6.47 -15.29
C ASN A 79 -0.47 6.14 -14.24
N ILE A 80 -0.87 4.87 -14.13
CA ILE A 80 -1.84 4.43 -13.11
C ILE A 80 -1.28 4.65 -11.71
N ARG A 81 -0.02 4.30 -11.46
CA ARG A 81 0.64 4.53 -10.17
C ARG A 81 0.69 6.00 -9.81
N SER A 82 1.05 6.85 -10.77
CA SER A 82 1.14 8.29 -10.55
C SER A 82 -0.21 8.88 -10.14
N ASP A 83 -1.28 8.47 -10.83
CA ASP A 83 -2.63 8.92 -10.51
C ASP A 83 -3.08 8.41 -9.13
N PHE A 84 -2.79 7.16 -8.82
CA PHE A 84 -3.07 6.57 -7.52
C PHE A 84 -2.35 7.32 -6.39
N MET A 85 -1.08 7.61 -6.57
CA MET A 85 -0.30 8.36 -5.58
C MET A 85 -0.91 9.73 -5.31
N LYS A 86 -1.32 10.44 -6.36
CA LYS A 86 -1.91 11.78 -6.23
C LYS A 86 -3.32 11.76 -5.66
N GLU A 87 -4.16 10.82 -6.10
CA GLU A 87 -5.58 10.81 -5.74
C GLU A 87 -5.85 10.16 -4.38
N ILE A 88 -5.06 9.16 -4.01
CA ILE A 88 -5.33 8.32 -2.84
C ILE A 88 -4.26 8.44 -1.76
N ILE A 89 -2.99 8.25 -2.13
CA ILE A 89 -1.92 8.17 -1.14
C ILE A 89 -1.57 9.54 -0.55
N GLU A 90 -1.34 10.54 -1.37
CA GLU A 90 -0.99 11.88 -0.86
C GLU A 90 -2.06 12.45 0.08
N PRO A 91 -3.37 12.38 -0.24
CA PRO A 91 -4.40 12.84 0.71
C PRO A 91 -4.48 12.00 1.99
N SER A 92 -3.97 10.77 1.96
CA SER A 92 -3.98 9.86 3.10
C SER A 92 -2.78 10.02 4.04
N ILE A 93 -1.81 10.86 3.70
CA ILE A 93 -0.62 11.06 4.53
C ILE A 93 -1.01 11.71 5.85
N ASN A 94 -0.56 11.09 6.95
CA ASN A 94 -0.75 11.63 8.28
C ASN A 94 0.28 12.74 8.54
N ILE A 95 -0.17 13.97 8.60
CA ILE A 95 0.72 15.13 8.74
C ILE A 95 1.48 15.12 10.07
N TYR A 96 0.87 14.58 11.12
CA TYR A 96 1.53 14.47 12.43
C TYR A 96 2.68 13.47 12.40
N ALA A 97 2.50 12.34 11.70
CA ALA A 97 3.56 11.36 11.49
C ALA A 97 4.70 11.94 10.65
N LEU A 98 4.38 12.70 9.62
CA LEU A 98 5.37 13.38 8.79
C LEU A 98 6.21 14.37 9.60
N ARG A 99 5.58 15.15 10.47
CA ARG A 99 6.29 16.07 11.36
C ARG A 99 7.22 15.35 12.32
N LEU A 100 6.79 14.20 12.83
CA LEU A 100 7.60 13.39 13.73
C LEU A 100 8.83 12.80 13.00
N ILE A 101 8.64 12.31 11.78
CA ILE A 101 9.74 11.81 10.94
C ILE A 101 10.74 12.92 10.67
N HIS A 102 10.29 14.12 10.32
CA HIS A 102 11.14 15.26 10.07
C HIS A 102 11.97 15.65 11.31
N LYS A 103 11.34 15.61 12.47
CA LYS A 103 12.00 15.86 13.74
C LYS A 103 13.15 14.87 14.00
N HIS A 104 12.92 13.59 13.76
CA HIS A 104 13.95 12.56 13.91
C HIS A 104 15.04 12.70 12.85
N TYR A 105 14.70 13.05 11.63
CA TYR A 105 15.65 13.30 10.56
C TYR A 105 16.59 14.43 10.91
N GLU A 106 16.10 15.54 11.46
CA GLU A 106 16.91 16.67 11.91
C GLU A 106 17.88 16.27 13.03
N LYS A 107 17.53 15.26 13.83
CA LYS A 107 18.38 14.73 14.90
C LYS A 107 19.32 13.62 14.43
N ASN A 108 19.35 13.31 13.15
CA ASN A 108 20.11 12.18 12.58
C ASN A 108 19.73 10.83 13.16
N GLU A 109 18.45 10.64 13.41
CA GLU A 109 17.89 9.38 13.90
C GLU A 109 17.22 8.57 12.80
#